data_1e76ab7025dcc3d84b1165f3579ec0c8
#
_entry.id   1e76ab7025dcc3d84b1165f3579ec0c8
#
_cell.length_a   1.000
_cell.length_b   1.000
_cell.length_c   1.000
_cell.angle_alpha   90.00
_cell.angle_beta   90.00
_cell.angle_gamma   90.00
#
_symmetry.space_group_name_H-M   'P 1'
#
loop_
_entity.id
_entity.type
_entity.pdbx_description
1 polymer ?
#
loop_
_entity_poly.entity_id
_entity_poly.type
_entity_poly.pdbx_seq_one_letter_code
_entity_poly.pdbx_strand_id
1 'polypeptide(L)'
;LAGEYGIRYATPAFAIHRQGRYGSIVGHGYGDLKEYRALVAQARAAGADFIKLMFSGVLDCVRYGGVSCPPLPGAEIREIVHIAHQEGFPVMAHVNGPQAIRDALEAGTDSIEHGFYMAPDCAKALGSTIWVPTHAAIHAFLGRPGFSDQVVSQALAEQAERLRQAAASGGTIAAGSDSGAVGVPHGAGLLQERALLEEILGGTEVLAQGDRALMERFCPRR
;
A
#
# COMPACT_ATOMS: atom_id res chain seq x y z
N LEU A 1 7.19 -6.79 24.49
CA LEU A 1 7.26 -5.30 24.46
C LEU A 1 5.90 -4.68 24.13
N ALA A 2 5.19 -5.10 23.02
CA ALA A 2 3.93 -4.44 22.62
C ALA A 2 2.85 -4.52 23.70
N GLY A 3 2.65 -5.69 24.33
CA GLY A 3 1.67 -5.87 25.40
C GLY A 3 2.01 -5.12 26.69
N GLU A 4 3.28 -4.92 26.97
CA GLU A 4 3.76 -4.19 28.14
C GLU A 4 3.41 -2.69 28.09
N TYR A 5 3.34 -2.12 26.89
CA TYR A 5 3.00 -0.71 26.67
C TYR A 5 1.58 -0.48 26.14
N GLY A 6 0.75 -1.52 26.12
CA GLY A 6 -0.62 -1.43 25.57
C GLY A 6 -0.69 -1.15 24.08
N ILE A 7 0.41 -1.37 23.34
CA ILE A 7 0.50 -1.13 21.89
C ILE A 7 0.00 -2.37 21.17
N ARG A 8 -0.93 -2.19 20.22
CA ARG A 8 -1.31 -3.23 19.27
C ARG A 8 -0.30 -3.24 18.11
N TYR A 9 0.13 -4.42 17.73
CA TYR A 9 1.11 -4.64 16.67
C TYR A 9 0.62 -5.74 15.74
N ALA A 10 0.69 -5.49 14.44
CA ALA A 10 0.43 -6.48 13.41
C ALA A 10 1.59 -6.51 12.41
N THR A 11 1.90 -7.68 11.88
CA THR A 11 3.08 -7.88 11.02
C THR A 11 2.80 -8.90 9.93
N PRO A 12 3.35 -8.71 8.69
CA PRO A 12 3.39 -9.76 7.67
C PRO A 12 4.53 -10.76 7.91
N ALA A 13 5.34 -10.61 8.96
CA ALA A 13 6.63 -11.25 9.19
C ALA A 13 7.68 -10.86 8.12
N PHE A 14 7.33 -10.94 6.86
CA PHE A 14 8.11 -10.50 5.69
C PHE A 14 7.16 -10.17 4.52
N ALA A 15 7.65 -9.41 3.55
CA ALA A 15 6.92 -9.21 2.30
C ALA A 15 7.18 -10.36 1.32
N ILE A 16 6.25 -10.60 0.39
CA ILE A 16 6.41 -11.60 -0.67
C ILE A 16 6.38 -10.89 -2.04
N HIS A 17 7.34 -11.23 -2.88
CA HIS A 17 7.46 -10.65 -4.23
C HIS A 17 7.74 -11.71 -5.29
N ARG A 18 7.45 -11.42 -6.54
CA ARG A 18 7.86 -12.27 -7.66
C ARG A 18 9.38 -12.15 -7.86
N GLN A 19 10.09 -13.29 -8.05
CA GLN A 19 11.51 -13.29 -8.38
C GLN A 19 11.79 -12.43 -9.62
N GLY A 20 12.87 -11.64 -9.59
CA GLY A 20 13.21 -10.69 -10.65
C GLY A 20 12.34 -9.43 -10.72
N ARG A 21 11.42 -9.21 -9.76
CA ARG A 21 10.59 -8.01 -9.61
C ARG A 21 10.96 -7.23 -8.35
N TYR A 22 10.30 -6.08 -8.15
CA TYR A 22 10.49 -5.25 -6.96
C TYR A 22 10.11 -6.01 -5.68
N GLY A 23 10.89 -5.79 -4.60
CA GLY A 23 10.61 -6.32 -3.25
C GLY A 23 11.74 -7.11 -2.60
N SER A 24 12.84 -7.42 -3.31
CA SER A 24 13.95 -8.22 -2.78
C SER A 24 14.64 -7.63 -1.55
N ILE A 25 14.52 -6.31 -1.32
CA ILE A 25 15.09 -5.62 -0.17
C ILE A 25 14.25 -5.78 1.11
N VAL A 26 12.99 -6.22 1.00
CA VAL A 26 12.03 -6.26 2.12
C VAL A 26 11.38 -7.62 2.32
N GLY A 27 11.68 -8.63 1.47
CA GLY A 27 10.97 -9.88 1.56
C GLY A 27 11.57 -11.06 0.81
N HIS A 28 10.77 -12.10 0.65
CA HIS A 28 11.12 -13.35 0.00
C HIS A 28 10.48 -13.46 -1.39
N GLY A 29 11.28 -13.96 -2.35
CA GLY A 29 10.84 -14.12 -3.74
C GLY A 29 10.31 -15.50 -4.06
N TYR A 30 9.22 -15.58 -4.84
CA TYR A 30 8.70 -16.83 -5.42
C TYR A 30 8.92 -16.87 -6.94
N GLY A 31 9.18 -18.04 -7.47
CA GLY A 31 9.29 -18.31 -8.91
C GLY A 31 8.04 -18.95 -9.51
N ASP A 32 7.21 -19.63 -8.69
CA ASP A 32 5.94 -20.23 -9.09
C ASP A 32 4.93 -20.25 -7.94
N LEU A 33 3.69 -20.65 -8.20
CA LEU A 33 2.62 -20.68 -7.20
C LEU A 33 2.85 -21.73 -6.09
N LYS A 34 3.65 -22.77 -6.32
CA LYS A 34 4.02 -23.72 -5.28
C LYS A 34 4.95 -23.07 -4.27
N GLU A 35 5.95 -22.34 -4.73
CA GLU A 35 6.84 -21.54 -3.87
C GLU A 35 6.07 -20.46 -3.14
N TYR A 36 5.12 -19.77 -3.81
CA TYR A 36 4.26 -18.79 -3.17
C TYR A 36 3.46 -19.39 -1.99
N ARG A 37 2.82 -20.57 -2.19
CA ARG A 37 2.11 -21.27 -1.10
C ARG A 37 3.05 -21.64 0.05
N ALA A 38 4.27 -22.04 -0.25
CA ALA A 38 5.27 -22.34 0.78
C ALA A 38 5.65 -21.09 1.59
N LEU A 39 5.76 -19.92 0.94
CA LEU A 39 6.02 -18.65 1.63
C LEU A 39 4.82 -18.22 2.50
N VAL A 40 3.58 -18.39 2.04
CA VAL A 40 2.39 -18.14 2.86
C VAL A 40 2.38 -19.03 4.11
N ALA A 41 2.73 -20.32 3.96
CA ALA A 41 2.86 -21.24 5.10
C ALA A 41 3.99 -20.83 6.07
N GLN A 42 5.12 -20.33 5.55
CA GLN A 42 6.20 -19.79 6.38
C GLN A 42 5.77 -18.52 7.14
N ALA A 43 5.04 -17.60 6.49
CA ALA A 43 4.49 -16.41 7.13
C ALA A 43 3.55 -16.80 8.29
N ARG A 44 2.68 -17.80 8.09
CA ARG A 44 1.83 -18.36 9.14
C ARG A 44 2.64 -18.93 10.30
N ALA A 45 3.67 -19.72 10.02
CA ALA A 45 4.54 -20.29 11.04
C ALA A 45 5.33 -19.23 11.81
N ALA A 46 5.64 -18.10 11.18
CA ALA A 46 6.27 -16.93 11.78
C ALA A 46 5.29 -16.02 12.55
N GLY A 47 3.99 -16.36 12.60
CA GLY A 47 2.97 -15.60 13.31
C GLY A 47 2.52 -14.35 12.60
N ALA A 48 2.56 -14.32 11.26
CA ALA A 48 2.05 -13.20 10.47
C ALA A 48 0.55 -12.97 10.73
N ASP A 49 0.15 -11.71 10.74
CA ASP A 49 -1.24 -11.28 10.87
C ASP A 49 -1.89 -11.09 9.49
N PHE A 50 -1.10 -10.82 8.47
CA PHE A 50 -1.51 -10.57 7.07
C PHE A 50 -0.40 -10.94 6.09
N ILE A 51 -0.72 -10.99 4.80
CA ILE A 51 0.28 -11.16 3.74
C ILE A 51 0.55 -9.82 3.07
N LYS A 52 1.83 -9.39 3.02
CA LYS A 52 2.30 -8.22 2.27
C LYS A 52 2.81 -8.65 0.90
N LEU A 53 2.20 -8.12 -0.18
CA LEU A 53 2.54 -8.44 -1.57
C LEU A 53 3.07 -7.21 -2.32
N MET A 54 3.96 -7.47 -3.30
CA MET A 54 4.49 -6.45 -4.21
C MET A 54 3.95 -6.72 -5.62
N PHE A 55 3.01 -5.89 -6.09
CA PHE A 55 2.38 -6.07 -7.42
C PHE A 55 3.07 -5.27 -8.52
N SER A 56 3.77 -4.20 -8.17
CA SER A 56 4.48 -3.33 -9.13
C SER A 56 5.79 -2.80 -8.55
N GLY A 57 6.52 -2.03 -9.35
CA GLY A 57 7.65 -1.24 -8.86
C GLY A 57 7.24 0.01 -8.09
N VAL A 58 8.24 0.70 -7.53
CA VAL A 58 8.07 2.03 -6.93
C VAL A 58 7.90 3.10 -8.01
N LEU A 59 7.33 4.23 -7.62
CA LEU A 59 7.19 5.42 -8.46
C LEU A 59 8.54 5.86 -9.03
N ASP A 60 8.60 6.14 -10.34
CA ASP A 60 9.75 6.81 -10.96
C ASP A 60 9.61 8.32 -10.77
N CYS A 61 10.37 8.88 -9.83
CA CYS A 61 10.32 10.31 -9.51
C CYS A 61 11.15 11.18 -10.48
N VAL A 62 11.62 10.61 -11.60
CA VAL A 62 12.31 11.32 -12.69
C VAL A 62 11.45 11.36 -13.95
N ARG A 63 10.68 10.30 -14.21
CA ARG A 63 9.81 10.17 -15.40
C ARG A 63 8.36 9.99 -14.95
N TYR A 64 7.55 10.97 -15.26
CA TYR A 64 6.11 10.94 -14.94
C TYR A 64 5.43 9.72 -15.60
N GLY A 65 4.54 9.05 -14.85
CA GLY A 65 3.84 7.84 -15.29
C GLY A 65 4.68 6.56 -15.19
N GLY A 66 5.97 6.67 -14.82
CA GLY A 66 6.89 5.54 -14.72
C GLY A 66 6.84 4.82 -13.38
N VAL A 67 7.14 3.52 -13.42
CA VAL A 67 7.43 2.68 -12.24
C VAL A 67 8.74 1.93 -12.48
N SER A 68 9.46 1.60 -11.41
CA SER A 68 10.82 1.02 -11.48
C SER A 68 10.88 -0.37 -12.10
N CYS A 69 9.78 -1.12 -12.10
CA CYS A 69 9.65 -2.38 -12.84
C CYS A 69 8.20 -2.62 -13.25
N PRO A 70 7.97 -3.42 -14.32
CA PRO A 70 6.62 -3.74 -14.78
C PRO A 70 5.78 -4.41 -13.69
N PRO A 71 4.45 -4.20 -13.67
CA PRO A 71 3.56 -4.88 -12.73
C PRO A 71 3.47 -6.39 -13.00
N LEU A 72 2.94 -7.12 -12.03
CA LEU A 72 2.53 -8.51 -12.21
C LEU A 72 1.35 -8.59 -13.19
N PRO A 73 1.23 -9.71 -13.93
CA PRO A 73 0.03 -9.98 -14.72
C PRO A 73 -1.22 -10.06 -13.82
N GLY A 74 -2.36 -9.49 -14.25
CA GLY A 74 -3.59 -9.49 -13.47
C GLY A 74 -4.10 -10.90 -13.10
N ALA A 75 -3.88 -11.90 -13.96
CA ALA A 75 -4.20 -13.28 -13.63
C ALA A 75 -3.37 -13.82 -12.46
N GLU A 76 -2.10 -13.45 -12.38
CA GLU A 76 -1.22 -13.82 -11.26
C GLU A 76 -1.64 -13.10 -9.97
N ILE A 77 -1.97 -11.79 -10.05
CA ILE A 77 -2.48 -11.02 -8.91
C ILE A 77 -3.72 -11.70 -8.33
N ARG A 78 -4.71 -12.05 -9.16
CA ARG A 78 -5.93 -12.74 -8.72
C ARG A 78 -5.62 -14.04 -8.01
N GLU A 79 -4.71 -14.87 -8.57
CA GLU A 79 -4.39 -16.17 -7.99
C GLU A 79 -3.68 -16.05 -6.64
N ILE A 80 -2.69 -15.17 -6.50
CA ILE A 80 -1.95 -15.01 -5.23
C ILE A 80 -2.80 -14.38 -4.13
N VAL A 81 -3.70 -13.45 -4.47
CA VAL A 81 -4.68 -12.89 -3.51
C VAL A 81 -5.65 -13.98 -3.07
N HIS A 82 -6.21 -14.75 -4.02
CA HIS A 82 -7.11 -15.86 -3.73
C HIS A 82 -6.46 -16.89 -2.79
N ILE A 83 -5.21 -17.30 -3.04
CA ILE A 83 -4.47 -18.23 -2.18
C ILE A 83 -4.31 -17.67 -0.77
N ALA A 84 -3.94 -16.39 -0.61
CA ALA A 84 -3.80 -15.77 0.71
C ALA A 84 -5.12 -15.75 1.47
N HIS A 85 -6.23 -15.42 0.81
CA HIS A 85 -7.58 -15.44 1.39
C HIS A 85 -8.05 -16.85 1.76
N GLN A 86 -7.78 -17.86 0.93
CA GLN A 86 -8.06 -19.26 1.28
C GLN A 86 -7.33 -19.72 2.55
N GLU A 87 -6.12 -19.18 2.75
CA GLU A 87 -5.34 -19.38 3.97
C GLU A 87 -5.77 -18.47 5.13
N GLY A 88 -6.83 -17.67 4.99
CA GLY A 88 -7.39 -16.83 6.03
C GLY A 88 -6.60 -15.55 6.31
N PHE A 89 -5.74 -15.11 5.41
CA PHE A 89 -4.97 -13.87 5.55
C PHE A 89 -5.58 -12.73 4.75
N PRO A 90 -5.76 -11.55 5.33
CA PRO A 90 -5.95 -10.34 4.54
C PRO A 90 -4.66 -9.98 3.78
N VAL A 91 -4.82 -9.28 2.65
CA VAL A 91 -3.72 -8.93 1.74
C VAL A 91 -3.50 -7.43 1.71
N MET A 92 -2.27 -7.02 2.01
CA MET A 92 -1.77 -5.66 1.92
C MET A 92 -0.85 -5.54 0.69
N ALA A 93 -1.19 -4.72 -0.30
CA ALA A 93 -0.51 -4.68 -1.58
C ALA A 93 0.23 -3.36 -1.84
N HIS A 94 1.56 -3.43 -2.03
CA HIS A 94 2.30 -2.36 -2.71
C HIS A 94 1.92 -2.37 -4.19
N VAL A 95 1.30 -1.30 -4.67
CA VAL A 95 0.86 -1.21 -6.06
C VAL A 95 0.82 0.24 -6.57
N ASN A 96 1.36 0.45 -7.76
CA ASN A 96 1.36 1.71 -8.50
C ASN A 96 1.04 1.44 -9.98
N GLY A 97 0.47 2.43 -10.62
CA GLY A 97 0.10 2.36 -12.03
C GLY A 97 -1.34 1.90 -12.27
N PRO A 98 -2.00 2.46 -13.31
CA PRO A 98 -3.46 2.36 -13.47
C PRO A 98 -3.95 0.93 -13.65
N GLN A 99 -3.26 0.11 -14.45
CA GLN A 99 -3.70 -1.27 -14.70
C GLN A 99 -3.46 -2.17 -13.48
N ALA A 100 -2.29 -2.06 -12.82
CA ALA A 100 -2.01 -2.87 -11.63
C ALA A 100 -2.98 -2.58 -10.47
N ILE A 101 -3.36 -1.32 -10.29
CA ILE A 101 -4.35 -0.91 -9.29
C ILE A 101 -5.73 -1.51 -9.63
N ARG A 102 -6.15 -1.46 -10.89
CA ARG A 102 -7.38 -2.09 -11.34
C ARG A 102 -7.38 -3.60 -11.04
N ASP A 103 -6.31 -4.29 -11.45
CA ASP A 103 -6.16 -5.72 -11.21
C ASP A 103 -6.16 -6.08 -9.71
N ALA A 104 -5.57 -5.23 -8.86
CA ALA A 104 -5.59 -5.39 -7.40
C ALA A 104 -7.01 -5.24 -6.82
N LEU A 105 -7.77 -4.23 -7.27
CA LEU A 105 -9.16 -4.03 -6.86
C LEU A 105 -10.06 -5.19 -7.31
N GLU A 106 -9.92 -5.62 -8.57
CA GLU A 106 -10.67 -6.78 -9.11
C GLU A 106 -10.33 -8.08 -8.40
N ALA A 107 -9.09 -8.25 -7.94
CA ALA A 107 -8.66 -9.39 -7.13
C ALA A 107 -9.21 -9.38 -5.69
N GLY A 108 -9.80 -8.28 -5.25
CA GLY A 108 -10.33 -8.13 -3.90
C GLY A 108 -9.25 -7.92 -2.83
N THR A 109 -8.14 -7.26 -3.18
CA THR A 109 -7.08 -6.91 -2.22
C THR A 109 -7.64 -6.09 -1.06
N ASP A 110 -7.23 -6.38 0.18
CA ASP A 110 -7.77 -5.75 1.38
C ASP A 110 -7.27 -4.33 1.60
N SER A 111 -6.01 -4.04 1.24
CA SER A 111 -5.53 -2.67 1.14
C SER A 111 -4.59 -2.44 -0.02
N ILE A 112 -4.61 -1.20 -0.54
CA ILE A 112 -3.69 -0.66 -1.53
C ILE A 112 -2.78 0.34 -0.83
N GLU A 113 -1.48 0.08 -0.89
CA GLU A 113 -0.44 0.98 -0.43
C GLU A 113 0.07 1.82 -1.60
N HIS A 114 0.30 3.10 -1.38
CA HIS A 114 0.71 4.11 -2.33
C HIS A 114 -0.36 4.47 -3.36
N GLY A 115 -0.66 3.61 -4.33
CA GLY A 115 -1.72 3.83 -5.31
C GLY A 115 -1.47 5.01 -6.25
N PHE A 116 -0.19 5.36 -6.55
CA PHE A 116 0.14 6.41 -7.49
C PHE A 116 -0.31 6.04 -8.91
N TYR A 117 -0.74 7.03 -9.66
CA TYR A 117 -1.32 6.90 -11.00
C TYR A 117 -2.62 6.06 -11.03
N MET A 118 -3.38 6.07 -9.95
CA MET A 118 -4.72 5.46 -9.90
C MET A 118 -5.64 6.13 -10.91
N ALA A 119 -6.32 5.32 -11.72
CA ALA A 119 -7.31 5.83 -12.65
C ALA A 119 -8.55 6.38 -11.92
N PRO A 120 -9.25 7.43 -12.48
CA PRO A 120 -10.38 8.05 -11.79
C PRO A 120 -11.54 7.10 -11.47
N ASP A 121 -11.80 6.12 -12.31
CA ASP A 121 -12.80 5.09 -12.09
C ASP A 121 -12.42 4.13 -10.95
N CYS A 122 -11.14 3.77 -10.84
CA CYS A 122 -10.63 2.99 -9.72
C CYS A 122 -10.77 3.75 -8.38
N ALA A 123 -10.44 5.04 -8.34
CA ALA A 123 -10.59 5.85 -7.14
C ALA A 123 -12.04 5.92 -6.64
N LYS A 124 -13.03 5.91 -7.57
CA LYS A 124 -14.45 5.89 -7.25
C LYS A 124 -15.00 4.52 -6.91
N ALA A 125 -14.26 3.45 -7.16
CA ALA A 125 -14.69 2.06 -7.06
C ALA A 125 -13.82 1.24 -6.09
N LEU A 126 -13.32 1.85 -5.01
CA LEU A 126 -12.50 1.15 -4.01
C LEU A 126 -13.25 -0.02 -3.35
N GLY A 127 -14.58 0.05 -3.25
CA GLY A 127 -15.39 -0.99 -2.61
C GLY A 127 -15.01 -1.19 -1.15
N SER A 128 -14.63 -2.43 -0.78
CA SER A 128 -14.16 -2.76 0.56
C SER A 128 -12.64 -2.61 0.73
N THR A 129 -11.90 -2.24 -0.32
CA THR A 129 -10.45 -2.04 -0.28
C THR A 129 -10.11 -0.74 0.44
N ILE A 130 -9.17 -0.80 1.37
CA ILE A 130 -8.67 0.37 2.10
C ILE A 130 -7.51 0.96 1.31
N TRP A 131 -7.54 2.27 1.06
CA TRP A 131 -6.41 2.95 0.44
C TRP A 131 -5.53 3.65 1.49
N VAL A 132 -4.24 3.28 1.52
CA VAL A 132 -3.20 3.87 2.36
C VAL A 132 -2.20 4.60 1.46
N PRO A 133 -2.36 5.91 1.23
CA PRO A 133 -1.71 6.62 0.14
C PRO A 133 -0.22 6.87 0.34
N THR A 134 0.28 6.89 1.57
CA THR A 134 1.69 7.20 1.90
C THR A 134 2.21 8.47 1.19
N HIS A 135 1.38 9.49 1.15
CA HIS A 135 1.62 10.75 0.44
C HIS A 135 2.91 11.43 0.90
N ALA A 136 3.19 11.40 2.21
CA ALA A 136 4.39 11.98 2.81
C ALA A 136 5.68 11.34 2.28
N ALA A 137 5.66 10.05 1.91
CA ALA A 137 6.84 9.35 1.41
C ALA A 137 7.35 9.95 0.08
N ILE A 138 6.44 10.31 -0.82
CA ILE A 138 6.79 10.95 -2.09
C ILE A 138 6.98 12.47 -1.92
N HIS A 139 6.20 13.12 -1.04
CA HIS A 139 6.40 14.53 -0.70
C HIS A 139 7.82 14.80 -0.17
N ALA A 140 8.41 13.85 0.56
CA ALA A 140 9.77 13.95 1.09
C ALA A 140 10.86 14.02 0.00
N PHE A 141 10.54 13.80 -1.28
CA PHE A 141 11.50 13.92 -2.39
C PHE A 141 11.59 15.32 -2.99
N LEU A 142 10.65 16.22 -2.66
CA LEU A 142 10.71 17.61 -3.12
C LEU A 142 12.00 18.31 -2.64
N GLY A 143 12.68 19.00 -3.55
CA GLY A 143 13.94 19.68 -3.30
C GLY A 143 15.16 18.78 -3.13
N ARG A 144 15.03 17.44 -3.32
CA ARG A 144 16.15 16.52 -3.16
C ARG A 144 16.89 16.30 -4.47
N PRO A 145 18.24 16.30 -4.45
CA PRO A 145 19.03 15.95 -5.62
C PRO A 145 18.71 14.54 -6.15
N GLY A 146 18.62 14.39 -7.45
CA GLY A 146 18.35 13.11 -8.12
C GLY A 146 16.86 12.85 -8.39
N PHE A 147 15.96 13.70 -7.91
CA PHE A 147 14.51 13.65 -8.18
C PHE A 147 14.08 14.90 -8.97
N SER A 148 13.00 14.77 -9.74
CA SER A 148 12.41 15.89 -10.47
C SER A 148 11.26 16.48 -9.67
N ASP A 149 11.41 17.71 -9.16
CA ASP A 149 10.35 18.39 -8.42
C ASP A 149 9.06 18.52 -9.26
N GLN A 150 9.20 18.72 -10.58
CA GLN A 150 8.06 18.75 -11.48
C GLN A 150 7.30 17.43 -11.49
N VAL A 151 8.00 16.30 -11.64
CA VAL A 151 7.39 14.96 -11.67
C VAL A 151 6.78 14.63 -10.32
N VAL A 152 7.49 14.89 -9.24
CA VAL A 152 7.02 14.65 -7.86
C VAL A 152 5.76 15.49 -7.58
N SER A 153 5.78 16.80 -7.85
CA SER A 153 4.63 17.67 -7.63
C SER A 153 3.42 17.26 -8.46
N GLN A 154 3.63 16.86 -9.71
CA GLN A 154 2.54 16.40 -10.58
C GLN A 154 1.92 15.09 -10.07
N ALA A 155 2.74 14.12 -9.65
CA ALA A 155 2.26 12.85 -9.09
C ALA A 155 1.49 13.05 -7.78
N LEU A 156 1.97 13.94 -6.91
CA LEU A 156 1.30 14.31 -5.66
C LEU A 156 -0.04 15.01 -5.92
N ALA A 157 -0.09 15.97 -6.86
CA ALA A 157 -1.31 16.66 -7.22
C ALA A 157 -2.37 15.70 -7.79
N GLU A 158 -1.95 14.77 -8.64
CA GLU A 158 -2.85 13.74 -9.17
C GLU A 158 -3.36 12.81 -8.05
N GLN A 159 -2.48 12.31 -7.18
CA GLN A 159 -2.89 11.47 -6.06
C GLN A 159 -3.88 12.21 -5.14
N ALA A 160 -3.62 13.49 -4.83
CA ALA A 160 -4.52 14.32 -4.02
C ALA A 160 -5.91 14.44 -4.65
N GLU A 161 -5.99 14.61 -5.98
CA GLU A 161 -7.27 14.64 -6.69
C GLU A 161 -7.99 13.30 -6.63
N ARG A 162 -7.27 12.17 -6.76
CA ARG A 162 -7.85 10.82 -6.61
C ARG A 162 -8.35 10.57 -5.19
N LEU A 163 -7.65 11.06 -4.17
CA LEU A 163 -8.07 10.97 -2.78
C LEU A 163 -9.39 11.70 -2.54
N ARG A 164 -9.56 12.92 -3.08
CA ARG A 164 -10.84 13.64 -3.00
C ARG A 164 -11.98 12.87 -3.70
N GLN A 165 -11.71 12.31 -4.88
CA GLN A 165 -12.69 11.51 -5.63
C GLN A 165 -13.07 10.23 -4.86
N ALA A 166 -12.10 9.54 -4.28
CA ALA A 166 -12.34 8.36 -3.46
C ALA A 166 -13.19 8.70 -2.23
N ALA A 167 -12.84 9.74 -1.49
CA ALA A 167 -13.60 10.19 -0.33
C ALA A 167 -15.02 10.59 -0.68
N ALA A 168 -15.21 11.36 -1.77
CA ALA A 168 -16.53 11.76 -2.26
C ALA A 168 -17.41 10.58 -2.70
N SER A 169 -16.81 9.45 -3.06
CA SER A 169 -17.50 8.21 -3.43
C SER A 169 -17.67 7.22 -2.27
N GLY A 170 -17.33 7.61 -1.03
CA GLY A 170 -17.43 6.76 0.15
C GLY A 170 -16.29 5.75 0.30
N GLY A 171 -15.18 5.94 -0.42
CA GLY A 171 -14.00 5.09 -0.32
C GLY A 171 -13.33 5.22 1.06
N THR A 172 -12.76 4.11 1.54
CA THR A 172 -12.06 4.04 2.82
C THR A 172 -10.60 4.43 2.63
N ILE A 173 -10.16 5.51 3.30
CA ILE A 173 -8.79 6.03 3.23
C ILE A 173 -8.22 6.04 4.64
N ALA A 174 -7.06 5.40 4.85
CA ALA A 174 -6.36 5.35 6.13
C ALA A 174 -4.97 5.99 6.04
N ALA A 175 -4.47 6.51 7.16
CA ALA A 175 -3.13 7.07 7.22
C ALA A 175 -2.07 5.98 7.39
N GLY A 176 -1.00 6.05 6.59
CA GLY A 176 0.19 5.21 6.72
C GLY A 176 1.41 5.95 6.20
N SER A 177 2.47 6.01 6.98
CA SER A 177 3.60 6.87 6.69
C SER A 177 4.67 6.27 5.80
N ASP A 178 4.72 4.95 5.67
CA ASP A 178 5.87 4.24 5.08
C ASP A 178 7.20 4.64 5.77
N SER A 179 7.17 4.75 7.12
CA SER A 179 8.33 5.17 7.90
C SER A 179 9.53 4.24 7.71
N GLY A 180 10.71 4.83 7.51
CA GLY A 180 11.92 4.15 7.09
C GLY A 180 12.23 4.35 5.60
N ALA A 181 11.25 4.78 4.79
CA ALA A 181 11.51 5.31 3.47
C ALA A 181 12.36 6.59 3.53
N VAL A 182 13.05 6.90 2.42
CA VAL A 182 13.96 8.05 2.36
C VAL A 182 13.23 9.35 2.72
N GLY A 183 13.64 9.96 3.85
CA GLY A 183 13.07 11.23 4.31
C GLY A 183 11.81 11.12 5.14
N VAL A 184 11.37 9.91 5.48
CA VAL A 184 10.22 9.67 6.35
C VAL A 184 10.68 9.12 7.71
N PRO A 185 10.79 9.97 8.74
CA PRO A 185 11.28 9.54 10.05
C PRO A 185 10.22 8.69 10.78
N HIS A 186 10.70 7.71 11.57
CA HIS A 186 9.82 6.94 12.45
C HIS A 186 9.11 7.86 13.45
N GLY A 187 7.83 7.61 13.69
CA GLY A 187 6.98 8.43 14.57
C GLY A 187 6.50 9.71 13.89
N ALA A 188 7.39 10.67 13.64
CA ALA A 188 7.02 11.96 13.03
C ALA A 188 6.45 11.82 11.61
N GLY A 189 6.87 10.80 10.85
CA GLY A 189 6.35 10.54 9.51
C GLY A 189 4.84 10.32 9.47
N LEU A 190 4.27 9.65 10.47
CA LEU A 190 2.82 9.47 10.54
C LEU A 190 2.07 10.79 10.83
N LEU A 191 2.63 11.65 11.67
CA LEU A 191 2.04 12.97 11.93
C LEU A 191 2.06 13.84 10.67
N GLN A 192 3.14 13.78 9.90
CA GLN A 192 3.27 14.47 8.63
C GLN A 192 2.26 13.94 7.59
N GLU A 193 2.16 12.62 7.44
CA GLU A 193 1.18 11.99 6.56
C GLU A 193 -0.25 12.43 6.91
N ARG A 194 -0.63 12.37 8.18
CA ARG A 194 -1.95 12.81 8.62
C ARG A 194 -2.23 14.26 8.30
N ALA A 195 -1.29 15.16 8.58
CA ALA A 195 -1.46 16.58 8.29
C ALA A 195 -1.69 16.85 6.80
N LEU A 196 -0.92 16.20 5.92
CA LEU A 196 -1.08 16.31 4.47
C LEU A 196 -2.43 15.76 4.00
N LEU A 197 -2.83 14.60 4.52
CA LEU A 197 -4.11 13.98 4.14
C LEU A 197 -5.31 14.77 4.68
N GLU A 198 -5.25 15.31 5.89
CA GLU A 198 -6.29 16.18 6.47
C GLU A 198 -6.48 17.46 5.64
N GLU A 199 -5.40 18.06 5.14
CA GLU A 199 -5.46 19.18 4.20
C GLU A 199 -6.11 18.78 2.87
N ILE A 200 -5.72 17.64 2.30
CA ILE A 200 -6.26 17.14 1.02
C ILE A 200 -7.76 16.83 1.14
N LEU A 201 -8.17 16.22 2.25
CA LEU A 201 -9.54 15.71 2.45
C LEU A 201 -10.48 16.71 3.12
N GLY A 202 -9.94 17.84 3.61
CA GLY A 202 -10.72 18.89 4.26
C GLY A 202 -11.19 18.55 5.67
N GLY A 203 -10.54 17.61 6.35
CA GLY A 203 -10.87 17.24 7.74
C GLY A 203 -10.35 15.88 8.17
N THR A 204 -10.63 15.52 9.42
CA THR A 204 -10.10 14.32 10.09
C THR A 204 -11.03 13.11 10.06
N GLU A 205 -12.33 13.29 9.73
CA GLU A 205 -13.34 12.22 9.88
C GLU A 205 -13.10 11.03 8.98
N VAL A 206 -12.76 11.27 7.69
CA VAL A 206 -12.49 10.21 6.71
C VAL A 206 -11.33 9.34 7.19
N LEU A 207 -10.24 9.97 7.65
CA LEU A 207 -9.06 9.26 8.16
C LEU A 207 -9.38 8.48 9.44
N ALA A 208 -10.16 9.07 10.36
CA ALA A 208 -10.53 8.39 11.60
C ALA A 208 -11.36 7.12 11.34
N GLN A 209 -12.21 7.12 10.31
CA GLN A 209 -12.95 5.93 9.87
C GLN A 209 -12.02 4.91 9.23
N GLY A 210 -11.15 5.36 8.32
CA GLY A 210 -10.21 4.50 7.62
C GLY A 210 -9.21 3.83 8.56
N ASP A 211 -8.65 4.58 9.51
CA ASP A 211 -7.72 4.04 10.51
C ASP A 211 -8.38 2.94 11.36
N ARG A 212 -9.67 3.11 11.72
CA ARG A 212 -10.42 2.05 12.41
C ARG A 212 -10.59 0.82 11.52
N ALA A 213 -11.00 1.00 10.27
CA ALA A 213 -11.18 -0.09 9.31
C ALA A 213 -9.87 -0.85 9.07
N LEU A 214 -8.74 -0.12 8.93
CA LEU A 214 -7.41 -0.71 8.78
C LEU A 214 -7.03 -1.55 10.01
N MET A 215 -7.25 -1.02 11.21
CA MET A 215 -6.96 -1.74 12.44
C MET A 215 -7.84 -2.97 12.62
N GLU A 216 -9.11 -2.92 12.27
CA GLU A 216 -10.03 -4.06 12.33
C GLU A 216 -9.63 -5.16 11.32
N ARG A 217 -9.20 -4.76 10.13
CA ARG A 217 -8.84 -5.68 9.04
C ARG A 217 -7.51 -6.39 9.31
N PHE A 218 -6.48 -5.66 9.72
CA PHE A 218 -5.10 -6.15 9.78
C PHE A 218 -4.58 -6.43 11.20
N CYS A 219 -5.24 -5.91 12.24
CA CYS A 219 -4.84 -6.08 13.63
C CYS A 219 -6.04 -6.57 14.47
N PRO A 220 -6.59 -7.76 14.19
CA PRO A 220 -7.73 -8.28 14.93
C PRO A 220 -7.38 -8.41 16.41
N ARG A 221 -8.37 -8.22 17.28
CA ARG A 221 -8.21 -8.50 18.72
C ARG A 221 -7.98 -9.99 18.88
N ARG A 222 -6.79 -10.35 19.32
CA ARG A 222 -6.48 -11.71 19.77
C ARG A 222 -6.94 -11.91 21.20
#